data_950de5b5496189a5f5cfa55136e4fe4c
#
_entry.id   950de5b5496189a5f5cfa55136e4fe4c
#
_cell.length_a   1.000
_cell.length_b   1.000
_cell.length_c   1.000
_cell.angle_alpha   90.00
_cell.angle_beta   90.00
_cell.angle_gamma   90.00
#
_symmetry.space_group_name_H-M   'P 1'
#
loop_
_entity.id
_entity.type
_entity.pdbx_description
1 polymer ?
#
loop_
_entity_poly.entity_id
_entity_poly.type
_entity_poly.pdbx_seq_one_letter_code
_entity_poly.pdbx_strand_id
1 'polypeptide(L)'
;MATTGARTTPALHGGLSTIEYFTFGFGTMIGVGWLVLMDDWLSRGGPGGGILGFLVGGLLLFPIAHTYGRLVQRIRDAGAEIAYTEGVFPRFVSFAAGWTMVLSYAIVCPWEAVATGNLLARVFPTLNTYQLYAVGGSPIYAPRLAVGIALTALVAVVNYRGIKPSGLFQDVMTFGLLATFVVFTALGFLRGSSANMQPLFSHPGSMGPWLSIFLVLQIVPYFMTGFESVAKGSEEAKAGFDPRNFTKAIYAALIAGFVFYVLIIAVVTYVYPWQEIVSGHVRTEVAFERTFGSHAIAQLILFGAFLSLLKIFNGNFVASTRMLYAIGRRDLVHPSLGRVHAVFGTPVVAIALMSALTIVAAMFGDAILVPITEVGSLAVGVGWLSACAAYLARRDRGESAAMAAAGAAVSVAIVLMKIVPTVPGSFTGAEWTAFAGWSALGLLFWLLRPRVN
;
A
#
# COMPACT_ATOMS: atom_id res chain seq x y z
N MET A 1 -22.07 -6.31 -44.86
CA MET A 1 -20.87 -5.79 -44.21
C MET A 1 -21.30 -4.67 -43.27
N ALA A 2 -21.56 -4.96 -42.03
CA ALA A 2 -21.84 -3.98 -40.99
C ALA A 2 -20.54 -3.71 -40.25
N THR A 3 -19.95 -2.54 -40.42
CA THR A 3 -18.82 -2.05 -39.67
C THR A 3 -19.26 -1.84 -38.20
N THR A 4 -18.94 -2.79 -37.37
CA THR A 4 -19.01 -2.62 -35.89
C THR A 4 -18.12 -1.45 -35.54
N GLY A 5 -18.73 -0.28 -35.31
CA GLY A 5 -18.05 0.90 -34.80
C GLY A 5 -17.37 0.55 -33.47
N ALA A 6 -16.06 0.43 -33.48
CA ALA A 6 -15.25 0.34 -32.28
C ALA A 6 -15.60 1.56 -31.43
N ARG A 7 -16.24 1.34 -30.26
CA ARG A 7 -16.40 2.39 -29.25
C ARG A 7 -14.99 2.82 -28.85
N THR A 8 -14.54 3.96 -29.35
CA THR A 8 -13.33 4.61 -28.84
C THR A 8 -13.62 5.04 -27.41
N THR A 9 -13.30 4.19 -26.46
CA THR A 9 -13.30 4.57 -25.05
C THR A 9 -12.27 5.68 -24.87
N PRO A 10 -12.64 6.84 -24.29
CA PRO A 10 -11.68 7.89 -24.03
C PRO A 10 -10.51 7.34 -23.20
N ALA A 11 -9.28 7.53 -23.68
CA ALA A 11 -8.08 7.10 -22.99
C ALA A 11 -7.75 8.04 -21.82
N LEU A 12 -7.04 7.51 -20.81
CA LEU A 12 -6.46 8.31 -19.74
C LEU A 12 -5.41 9.26 -20.34
N HIS A 13 -5.29 10.48 -19.80
CA HIS A 13 -4.29 11.44 -20.27
C HIS A 13 -2.90 11.10 -19.69
N GLY A 14 -1.91 10.99 -20.56
CA GLY A 14 -0.53 10.70 -20.18
C GLY A 14 0.22 11.93 -19.64
N GLY A 15 1.30 11.67 -18.90
CA GLY A 15 2.18 12.74 -18.40
C GLY A 15 3.26 12.29 -17.43
N LEU A 16 3.22 11.05 -16.93
CA LEU A 16 4.16 10.55 -15.92
C LEU A 16 5.56 10.28 -16.51
N SER A 17 6.58 10.77 -15.83
CA SER A 17 8.00 10.52 -16.07
C SER A 17 8.50 9.33 -15.22
N THR A 18 9.76 8.93 -15.42
CA THR A 18 10.40 7.86 -14.62
C THR A 18 10.48 8.21 -13.13
N ILE A 19 10.71 9.49 -12.81
CA ILE A 19 10.76 9.94 -11.40
C ILE A 19 9.38 9.82 -10.78
N GLU A 20 8.34 10.29 -11.44
CA GLU A 20 6.97 10.17 -10.94
C GLU A 20 6.51 8.72 -10.79
N TYR A 21 6.99 7.80 -11.63
CA TYR A 21 6.78 6.36 -11.42
C TYR A 21 7.50 5.81 -10.19
N PHE A 22 8.73 6.27 -9.94
CA PHE A 22 9.44 5.91 -8.71
C PHE A 22 8.71 6.44 -7.47
N THR A 23 8.36 7.73 -7.45
CA THR A 23 7.68 8.35 -6.32
C THR A 23 6.27 7.80 -6.12
N PHE A 24 5.60 7.38 -7.20
CA PHE A 24 4.33 6.68 -7.15
C PHE A 24 4.49 5.31 -6.50
N GLY A 25 5.43 4.46 -6.96
CA GLY A 25 5.69 3.15 -6.38
C GLY A 25 6.15 3.21 -4.92
N PHE A 26 7.17 4.00 -4.63
CA PHE A 26 7.68 4.21 -3.27
C PHE A 26 6.62 4.87 -2.36
N GLY A 27 5.93 5.87 -2.90
CA GLY A 27 4.94 6.62 -2.16
C GLY A 27 3.69 5.82 -1.80
N THR A 28 3.28 4.89 -2.64
CA THR A 28 2.17 3.96 -2.37
C THR A 28 2.55 2.93 -1.30
N MET A 29 3.84 2.65 -1.12
CA MET A 29 4.38 1.65 -0.19
C MET A 29 4.60 2.19 1.22
N ILE A 30 5.23 3.36 1.36
CA ILE A 30 5.67 3.87 2.66
C ILE A 30 4.58 4.73 3.29
N GLY A 31 3.88 4.18 4.29
CA GLY A 31 2.92 4.88 5.13
C GLY A 31 3.51 5.32 6.47
N VAL A 32 2.65 5.48 7.45
CA VAL A 32 3.00 5.92 8.81
C VAL A 32 3.21 4.73 9.78
N GLY A 33 3.19 3.49 9.28
CA GLY A 33 3.37 2.29 10.10
C GLY A 33 4.64 2.33 10.96
N TRP A 34 5.73 2.86 10.43
CA TRP A 34 6.99 3.03 11.16
C TRP A 34 6.90 3.96 12.39
N LEU A 35 5.90 4.82 12.46
CA LEU A 35 5.64 5.68 13.60
C LEU A 35 4.66 5.03 14.59
N VAL A 36 3.62 4.38 14.07
CA VAL A 36 2.45 3.94 14.85
C VAL A 36 2.56 2.48 15.30
N LEU A 37 3.25 1.63 14.53
CA LEU A 37 3.32 0.18 14.73
C LEU A 37 4.74 -0.30 15.08
N MET A 38 5.65 0.58 15.46
CA MET A 38 7.01 0.21 15.81
C MET A 38 7.05 -0.74 17.00
N ASP A 39 6.20 -0.53 18.00
CA ASP A 39 6.06 -1.40 19.18
C ASP A 39 5.59 -2.81 18.79
N ASP A 40 4.61 -2.94 17.86
CA ASP A 40 4.18 -4.24 17.35
C ASP A 40 5.32 -4.96 16.60
N TRP A 41 6.04 -4.26 15.72
CA TRP A 41 7.16 -4.87 14.99
C TRP A 41 8.27 -5.36 15.93
N LEU A 42 8.59 -4.56 16.93
CA LEU A 42 9.62 -4.91 17.93
C LEU A 42 9.15 -6.00 18.88
N SER A 43 7.89 -6.04 19.25
CA SER A 43 7.34 -7.14 20.06
C SER A 43 7.42 -8.48 19.34
N ARG A 44 7.20 -8.50 18.02
CA ARG A 44 7.31 -9.69 17.16
C ARG A 44 8.76 -10.14 17.00
N GLY A 45 9.67 -9.22 16.74
CA GLY A 45 11.01 -9.58 16.25
C GLY A 45 12.19 -9.07 17.06
N GLY A 46 12.00 -8.07 17.90
CA GLY A 46 13.11 -7.25 18.37
C GLY A 46 13.81 -6.51 17.22
N PRO A 47 14.89 -5.78 17.49
CA PRO A 47 15.65 -5.05 16.47
C PRO A 47 16.16 -5.96 15.35
N GLY A 48 16.79 -7.08 15.70
CA GLY A 48 17.37 -8.02 14.73
C GLY A 48 16.31 -8.71 13.85
N GLY A 49 15.22 -9.16 14.47
CA GLY A 49 14.09 -9.76 13.76
C GLY A 49 13.41 -8.75 12.85
N GLY A 50 13.24 -7.49 13.28
CA GLY A 50 12.71 -6.41 12.48
C GLY A 50 13.58 -6.11 11.25
N ILE A 51 14.87 -5.84 11.46
CA ILE A 51 15.84 -5.53 10.39
C ILE A 51 15.93 -6.68 9.39
N LEU A 52 16.15 -7.91 9.86
CA LEU A 52 16.32 -9.08 8.99
C LEU A 52 14.99 -9.49 8.33
N GLY A 53 13.85 -9.35 9.03
CA GLY A 53 12.54 -9.64 8.48
C GLY A 53 12.20 -8.75 7.27
N PHE A 54 12.41 -7.43 7.39
CA PHE A 54 12.20 -6.52 6.26
C PHE A 54 13.24 -6.68 5.15
N LEU A 55 14.50 -6.95 5.49
CA LEU A 55 15.55 -7.22 4.50
C LEU A 55 15.23 -8.48 3.68
N VAL A 56 15.00 -9.60 4.36
CA VAL A 56 14.68 -10.88 3.70
C VAL A 56 13.37 -10.78 2.94
N GLY A 57 12.35 -10.18 3.55
CA GLY A 57 11.06 -9.97 2.90
C GLY A 57 11.17 -9.12 1.64
N GLY A 58 11.91 -8.02 1.68
CA GLY A 58 12.19 -7.20 0.50
C GLY A 58 12.90 -7.97 -0.60
N LEU A 59 13.89 -8.79 -0.25
CA LEU A 59 14.61 -9.66 -1.21
C LEU A 59 13.69 -10.71 -1.82
N LEU A 60 12.81 -11.33 -1.05
CA LEU A 60 11.84 -12.31 -1.54
C LEU A 60 10.80 -11.70 -2.51
N LEU A 61 10.60 -10.39 -2.52
CA LEU A 61 9.70 -9.71 -3.45
C LEU A 61 10.34 -9.40 -4.82
N PHE A 62 11.68 -9.52 -4.98
CA PHE A 62 12.34 -9.24 -6.26
C PHE A 62 11.82 -10.10 -7.43
N PRO A 63 11.54 -11.39 -7.29
CA PRO A 63 10.94 -12.19 -8.34
C PRO A 63 9.59 -11.67 -8.82
N ILE A 64 8.76 -11.18 -7.89
CA ILE A 64 7.46 -10.56 -8.19
C ILE A 64 7.68 -9.24 -8.93
N ALA A 65 8.55 -8.36 -8.40
CA ALA A 65 8.90 -7.08 -9.02
C ALA A 65 9.45 -7.26 -10.45
N HIS A 66 10.31 -8.27 -10.66
CA HIS A 66 10.80 -8.65 -11.99
C HIS A 66 9.65 -9.00 -12.94
N THR A 67 8.74 -9.84 -12.48
CA THR A 67 7.59 -10.30 -13.26
C THR A 67 6.68 -9.13 -13.66
N TYR A 68 6.36 -8.22 -12.71
CA TYR A 68 5.62 -6.99 -13.03
C TYR A 68 6.36 -6.10 -14.02
N GLY A 69 7.68 -5.93 -13.84
CA GLY A 69 8.52 -5.17 -14.76
C GLY A 69 8.47 -5.71 -16.19
N ARG A 70 8.47 -7.04 -16.36
CA ARG A 70 8.35 -7.70 -17.68
C ARG A 70 6.95 -7.57 -18.27
N LEU A 71 5.91 -7.74 -17.44
CA LEU A 71 4.52 -7.63 -17.87
C LEU A 71 4.16 -6.22 -18.31
N VAL A 72 4.51 -5.19 -17.53
CA VAL A 72 4.15 -3.80 -17.84
C VAL A 72 4.88 -3.27 -19.08
N GLN A 73 6.06 -3.79 -19.41
CA GLN A 73 6.74 -3.45 -20.66
C GLN A 73 5.95 -3.91 -21.90
N ARG A 74 5.21 -5.01 -21.79
CA ARG A 74 4.44 -5.62 -22.89
C ARG A 74 2.99 -5.15 -22.91
N ILE A 75 2.39 -5.05 -21.73
CA ILE A 75 0.97 -4.76 -21.54
C ILE A 75 0.86 -3.51 -20.67
N ARG A 76 0.73 -2.35 -21.34
CA ARG A 76 0.55 -1.06 -20.68
C ARG A 76 -0.93 -0.81 -20.50
N ASP A 77 -1.45 -1.22 -19.37
CA ASP A 77 -2.87 -1.17 -19.07
C ASP A 77 -3.09 -0.86 -17.59
N ALA A 78 -3.95 0.10 -17.31
CA ALA A 78 -4.28 0.52 -15.95
C ALA A 78 -4.90 -0.60 -15.09
N GLY A 79 -5.44 -1.64 -15.74
CA GLY A 79 -5.96 -2.83 -15.09
C GLY A 79 -4.89 -3.81 -14.62
N ALA A 80 -3.62 -3.64 -15.05
CA ALA A 80 -2.51 -4.50 -14.66
C ALA A 80 -2.91 -5.99 -14.57
N GLU A 81 -3.13 -6.55 -13.37
CA GLU A 81 -3.48 -7.96 -13.14
C GLU A 81 -4.69 -8.41 -13.97
N ILE A 82 -5.66 -7.55 -14.18
CA ILE A 82 -6.84 -7.84 -15.02
C ILE A 82 -6.39 -8.06 -16.46
N ALA A 83 -5.63 -7.12 -17.00
CA ALA A 83 -5.11 -7.19 -18.37
C ALA A 83 -4.09 -8.34 -18.54
N TYR A 84 -3.31 -8.62 -17.50
CA TYR A 84 -2.35 -9.73 -17.53
C TYR A 84 -3.03 -11.08 -17.56
N THR A 85 -4.13 -11.27 -16.87
CA THR A 85 -4.88 -12.52 -16.79
C THR A 85 -5.90 -12.69 -17.91
N GLU A 86 -6.37 -11.60 -18.51
CA GLU A 86 -7.35 -11.60 -19.61
C GLU A 86 -6.79 -12.36 -20.83
N GLY A 87 -7.59 -13.25 -21.42
CA GLY A 87 -7.20 -14.06 -22.57
C GLY A 87 -6.33 -15.29 -22.27
N VAL A 88 -5.84 -15.46 -21.04
CA VAL A 88 -5.16 -16.70 -20.59
C VAL A 88 -5.93 -17.43 -19.50
N PHE A 89 -6.78 -16.71 -18.77
CA PHE A 89 -7.68 -17.29 -17.77
C PHE A 89 -9.14 -16.89 -18.06
N PRO A 90 -10.11 -17.63 -17.49
CA PRO A 90 -11.53 -17.25 -17.60
C PRO A 90 -11.79 -15.84 -17.09
N ARG A 91 -12.75 -15.13 -17.68
CA ARG A 91 -13.11 -13.73 -17.32
C ARG A 91 -13.35 -13.53 -15.83
N PHE A 92 -13.94 -14.53 -15.15
CA PHE A 92 -14.15 -14.46 -13.70
C PHE A 92 -12.83 -14.42 -12.92
N VAL A 93 -11.81 -15.15 -13.35
CA VAL A 93 -10.47 -15.14 -12.72
C VAL A 93 -9.83 -13.76 -12.88
N SER A 94 -9.92 -13.15 -14.05
CA SER A 94 -9.41 -11.79 -14.29
C SER A 94 -10.16 -10.75 -13.44
N PHE A 95 -11.48 -10.90 -13.30
CA PHE A 95 -12.27 -10.08 -12.40
C PHE A 95 -11.84 -10.27 -10.95
N ALA A 96 -11.75 -11.52 -10.46
CA ALA A 96 -11.39 -11.83 -9.08
C ALA A 96 -9.99 -11.31 -8.72
N ALA A 97 -9.01 -11.48 -9.61
CA ALA A 97 -7.65 -10.93 -9.45
C ALA A 97 -7.69 -9.41 -9.32
N GLY A 98 -8.39 -8.71 -10.22
CA GLY A 98 -8.54 -7.27 -10.17
C GLY A 98 -9.31 -6.79 -8.95
N TRP A 99 -10.42 -7.43 -8.60
CA TRP A 99 -11.25 -7.07 -7.46
C TRP A 99 -10.50 -7.23 -6.13
N THR A 100 -9.71 -8.27 -6.01
CA THR A 100 -8.87 -8.51 -4.83
C THR A 100 -7.74 -7.48 -4.75
N MET A 101 -7.12 -7.12 -5.89
CA MET A 101 -6.13 -6.05 -5.92
C MET A 101 -6.72 -4.66 -5.64
N VAL A 102 -7.96 -4.38 -6.06
CA VAL A 102 -8.66 -3.15 -5.65
C VAL A 102 -8.75 -3.09 -4.13
N LEU A 103 -9.08 -4.21 -3.46
CA LEU A 103 -9.13 -4.27 -2.00
C LEU A 103 -7.82 -3.83 -1.37
N SER A 104 -6.68 -4.38 -1.83
CA SER A 104 -5.36 -4.10 -1.23
C SER A 104 -5.01 -2.60 -1.22
N TYR A 105 -5.45 -1.84 -2.22
CA TYR A 105 -5.24 -0.39 -2.27
C TYR A 105 -6.37 0.39 -1.60
N ALA A 106 -7.62 -0.03 -1.80
CA ALA A 106 -8.80 0.69 -1.34
C ALA A 106 -8.87 0.77 0.19
N ILE A 107 -8.47 -0.29 0.90
CA ILE A 107 -8.49 -0.31 2.37
C ILE A 107 -7.47 0.63 3.01
N VAL A 108 -6.40 1.00 2.29
CA VAL A 108 -5.40 1.95 2.80
C VAL A 108 -6.00 3.36 2.89
N CYS A 109 -6.87 3.76 1.97
CA CYS A 109 -7.39 5.12 1.93
C CYS A 109 -8.17 5.53 3.22
N PRO A 110 -9.15 4.78 3.74
CA PRO A 110 -9.81 5.12 5.00
C PRO A 110 -8.87 5.01 6.20
N TRP A 111 -7.91 4.08 6.18
CA TRP A 111 -6.88 3.97 7.20
C TRP A 111 -6.10 5.28 7.32
N GLU A 112 -5.64 5.83 6.19
CA GLU A 112 -4.86 7.08 6.15
C GLU A 112 -5.72 8.30 6.51
N ALA A 113 -7.00 8.31 6.16
CA ALA A 113 -7.93 9.37 6.56
C ALA A 113 -8.10 9.42 8.09
N VAL A 114 -8.28 8.27 8.74
CA VAL A 114 -8.38 8.15 10.20
C VAL A 114 -7.05 8.49 10.87
N ALA A 115 -5.94 7.90 10.38
CA ALA A 115 -4.61 8.10 10.93
C ALA A 115 -4.17 9.58 10.87
N THR A 116 -4.55 10.32 9.83
CA THR A 116 -4.27 11.75 9.71
C THR A 116 -4.99 12.55 10.80
N GLY A 117 -6.28 12.27 11.04
CA GLY A 117 -7.03 12.89 12.13
C GLY A 117 -6.38 12.61 13.49
N ASN A 118 -5.97 11.38 13.73
CA ASN A 118 -5.28 10.96 14.94
C ASN A 118 -3.91 11.62 15.12
N LEU A 119 -3.12 11.72 14.04
CA LEU A 119 -1.81 12.37 14.06
C LEU A 119 -1.95 13.87 14.38
N LEU A 120 -2.86 14.55 13.70
CA LEU A 120 -3.09 15.98 13.96
C LEU A 120 -3.66 16.24 15.35
N ALA A 121 -4.43 15.32 15.92
CA ALA A 121 -4.94 15.47 17.29
C ALA A 121 -3.84 15.37 18.36
N ARG A 122 -2.65 14.85 18.03
CA ARG A 122 -1.46 14.88 18.91
C ARG A 122 -0.83 16.27 18.95
N VAL A 123 -0.85 16.98 17.82
CA VAL A 123 -0.32 18.36 17.72
C VAL A 123 -1.36 19.35 18.21
N PHE A 124 -2.64 19.10 17.92
CA PHE A 124 -3.78 19.94 18.26
C PHE A 124 -4.80 19.17 19.09
N PRO A 125 -4.64 19.09 20.44
CA PRO A 125 -5.54 18.33 21.32
C PRO A 125 -7.01 18.75 21.24
N THR A 126 -7.31 19.95 20.77
CA THR A 126 -8.68 20.45 20.52
C THR A 126 -9.45 19.62 19.50
N LEU A 127 -8.78 18.83 18.67
CA LEU A 127 -9.43 17.88 17.76
C LEU A 127 -10.08 16.69 18.50
N ASN A 128 -9.81 16.52 19.80
CA ASN A 128 -10.42 15.50 20.67
C ASN A 128 -11.68 16.00 21.38
N THR A 129 -12.46 16.86 20.73
CA THR A 129 -13.72 17.41 21.24
C THR A 129 -14.90 16.95 20.39
N TYR A 130 -16.12 17.14 20.90
CA TYR A 130 -17.36 16.80 20.21
C TYR A 130 -17.39 15.33 19.74
N GLN A 131 -17.40 14.42 20.73
CA GLN A 131 -17.60 12.99 20.45
C GLN A 131 -18.98 12.78 19.83
N LEU A 132 -19.03 12.16 18.65
CA LEU A 132 -20.27 11.84 17.94
C LEU A 132 -20.85 10.51 18.43
N TYR A 133 -20.02 9.48 18.44
CA TYR A 133 -20.37 8.11 18.86
C TYR A 133 -19.10 7.33 19.20
N ALA A 134 -19.23 6.05 19.52
CA ALA A 134 -18.10 5.13 19.69
C ALA A 134 -18.32 3.86 18.86
N VAL A 135 -17.24 3.30 18.32
CA VAL A 135 -17.23 2.03 17.58
C VAL A 135 -16.16 1.14 18.20
N GLY A 136 -16.53 -0.07 18.60
CA GLY A 136 -15.61 -1.01 19.25
C GLY A 136 -14.95 -0.45 20.53
N GLY A 137 -15.65 0.46 21.25
CA GLY A 137 -15.10 1.15 22.43
C GLY A 137 -14.24 2.37 22.13
N SER A 138 -13.89 2.64 20.88
CA SER A 138 -13.09 3.82 20.46
C SER A 138 -13.99 5.01 20.13
N PRO A 139 -13.76 6.20 20.70
CA PRO A 139 -14.56 7.39 20.46
C PRO A 139 -14.27 7.99 19.07
N ILE A 140 -15.33 8.38 18.36
CA ILE A 140 -15.24 9.13 17.10
C ILE A 140 -15.51 10.59 17.38
N TYR A 141 -14.51 11.44 17.13
CA TYR A 141 -14.59 12.89 17.33
C TYR A 141 -14.88 13.60 16.01
N ALA A 142 -15.85 14.53 16.04
CA ALA A 142 -16.26 15.30 14.85
C ALA A 142 -15.10 16.03 14.15
N PRO A 143 -14.18 16.73 14.86
CA PRO A 143 -13.06 17.40 14.21
C PRO A 143 -12.07 16.43 13.54
N ARG A 144 -11.78 15.26 14.14
CA ARG A 144 -10.90 14.26 13.53
C ARG A 144 -11.52 13.69 12.25
N LEU A 145 -12.82 13.35 12.30
CA LEU A 145 -13.55 12.86 11.14
C LEU A 145 -13.58 13.91 10.02
N ALA A 146 -13.81 15.18 10.37
CA ALA A 146 -13.79 16.29 9.41
C ALA A 146 -12.43 16.44 8.72
N VAL A 147 -11.32 16.24 9.44
CA VAL A 147 -9.96 16.21 8.87
C VAL A 147 -9.84 15.08 7.85
N GLY A 148 -10.27 13.86 8.19
CA GLY A 148 -10.23 12.71 7.28
C GLY A 148 -11.07 12.93 6.01
N ILE A 149 -12.27 13.52 6.15
CA ILE A 149 -13.14 13.87 5.01
C ILE A 149 -12.48 14.97 4.16
N ALA A 150 -11.94 16.01 4.77
CA ALA A 150 -11.26 17.10 4.05
C ALA A 150 -10.05 16.58 3.26
N LEU A 151 -9.25 15.68 3.86
CA LEU A 151 -8.14 15.04 3.16
C LEU A 151 -8.63 14.17 2.00
N THR A 152 -9.69 13.40 2.19
CA THR A 152 -10.30 12.60 1.11
C THR A 152 -10.75 13.50 -0.04
N ALA A 153 -11.40 14.63 0.27
CA ALA A 153 -11.82 15.62 -0.72
C ALA A 153 -10.62 16.24 -1.46
N LEU A 154 -9.55 16.58 -0.74
CA LEU A 154 -8.32 17.11 -1.32
C LEU A 154 -7.71 16.12 -2.33
N VAL A 155 -7.52 14.86 -1.92
CA VAL A 155 -6.95 13.81 -2.77
C VAL A 155 -7.86 13.54 -3.98
N ALA A 156 -9.18 13.53 -3.77
CA ALA A 156 -10.16 13.38 -4.86
C ALA A 156 -10.06 14.52 -5.88
N VAL A 157 -9.98 15.78 -5.42
CA VAL A 157 -9.85 16.96 -6.30
C VAL A 157 -8.53 16.93 -7.07
N VAL A 158 -7.42 16.60 -6.42
CA VAL A 158 -6.10 16.47 -7.09
C VAL A 158 -6.16 15.42 -8.19
N ASN A 159 -6.76 14.27 -7.90
CA ASN A 159 -6.90 13.17 -8.87
C ASN A 159 -7.93 13.48 -9.97
N TYR A 160 -8.99 14.23 -9.65
CA TYR A 160 -9.96 14.69 -10.64
C TYR A 160 -9.35 15.68 -11.64
N ARG A 161 -8.44 16.56 -11.18
CA ARG A 161 -7.73 17.55 -12.01
C ARG A 161 -6.73 16.93 -13.00
N GLY A 162 -6.36 15.66 -12.82
CA GLY A 162 -5.50 14.92 -13.74
C GLY A 162 -4.29 14.27 -13.09
N ILE A 163 -3.60 13.43 -13.85
CA ILE A 163 -2.46 12.67 -13.34
C ILE A 163 -1.22 13.55 -13.08
N LYS A 164 -1.01 14.63 -13.83
CA LYS A 164 0.13 15.54 -13.62
C LYS A 164 0.11 16.24 -12.26
N PRO A 165 -0.99 16.90 -11.84
CA PRO A 165 -1.09 17.44 -10.48
C PRO A 165 -0.91 16.37 -9.41
N SER A 166 -1.44 15.15 -9.63
CA SER A 166 -1.29 14.03 -8.72
C SER A 166 0.18 13.56 -8.63
N GLY A 167 0.88 13.47 -9.75
CA GLY A 167 2.31 13.13 -9.81
C GLY A 167 3.18 14.16 -9.10
N LEU A 168 2.98 15.46 -9.37
CA LEU A 168 3.70 16.52 -8.68
C LEU A 168 3.45 16.50 -7.16
N PHE A 169 2.19 16.30 -6.75
CA PHE A 169 1.86 16.14 -5.33
C PHE A 169 2.62 14.96 -4.72
N GLN A 170 2.65 13.82 -5.43
CA GLN A 170 3.37 12.62 -5.01
C GLN A 170 4.87 12.87 -4.86
N ASP A 171 5.49 13.57 -5.82
CA ASP A 171 6.92 13.92 -5.81
C ASP A 171 7.27 14.79 -4.60
N VAL A 172 6.54 15.89 -4.39
CA VAL A 172 6.79 16.83 -3.29
C VAL A 172 6.68 16.13 -1.93
N MET A 173 5.63 15.32 -1.73
CA MET A 173 5.44 14.61 -0.48
C MET A 173 6.50 13.51 -0.28
N THR A 174 6.90 12.79 -1.33
CA THR A 174 7.89 11.73 -1.27
C THR A 174 9.28 12.27 -0.97
N PHE A 175 9.74 13.26 -1.71
CA PHE A 175 11.07 13.85 -1.48
C PHE A 175 11.14 14.62 -0.16
N GLY A 176 10.05 15.27 0.25
CA GLY A 176 9.95 15.89 1.58
C GLY A 176 10.09 14.86 2.70
N LEU A 177 9.42 13.71 2.61
CA LEU A 177 9.60 12.61 3.56
C LEU A 177 11.04 12.10 3.56
N LEU A 178 11.62 11.83 2.38
CA LEU A 178 12.99 11.32 2.29
C LEU A 178 14.02 12.31 2.88
N ALA A 179 13.85 13.60 2.65
CA ALA A 179 14.69 14.63 3.25
C ALA A 179 14.58 14.61 4.79
N THR A 180 13.35 14.58 5.32
CA THR A 180 13.10 14.47 6.76
C THR A 180 13.71 13.18 7.34
N PHE A 181 13.54 12.06 6.63
CA PHE A 181 14.07 10.76 7.01
C PHE A 181 15.60 10.75 7.12
N VAL A 182 16.29 11.33 6.14
CA VAL A 182 17.76 11.45 6.17
C VAL A 182 18.21 12.26 7.39
N VAL A 183 17.53 13.38 7.66
CA VAL A 183 17.90 14.25 8.79
C VAL A 183 17.74 13.52 10.13
N PHE A 184 16.58 12.96 10.42
CA PHE A 184 16.40 12.32 11.73
C PHE A 184 17.17 11.01 11.88
N THR A 185 17.41 10.27 10.77
CA THR A 185 18.27 9.07 10.78
C THR A 185 19.72 9.43 11.12
N ALA A 186 20.25 10.46 10.46
CA ALA A 186 21.59 10.97 10.73
C ALA A 186 21.73 11.42 12.20
N LEU A 187 20.78 12.22 12.69
CA LEU A 187 20.75 12.67 14.07
C LEU A 187 20.66 11.47 15.04
N GLY A 188 19.82 10.48 14.75
CA GLY A 188 19.65 9.30 15.59
C GLY A 188 20.96 8.50 15.75
N PHE A 189 21.68 8.26 14.67
CA PHE A 189 22.98 7.56 14.73
C PHE A 189 24.08 8.36 15.45
N LEU A 190 23.96 9.69 15.53
CA LEU A 190 24.89 10.51 16.30
C LEU A 190 24.69 10.44 17.82
N ARG A 191 23.49 10.10 18.30
CA ARG A 191 23.13 10.16 19.73
C ARG A 191 22.73 8.82 20.34
N GLY A 192 22.51 7.79 19.54
CA GLY A 192 22.09 6.48 20.00
C GLY A 192 23.23 5.60 20.50
N SER A 193 22.90 4.38 20.90
CA SER A 193 23.82 3.36 21.40
C SER A 193 23.37 1.96 20.97
N SER A 194 24.33 1.10 20.62
CA SER A 194 24.07 -0.32 20.33
C SER A 194 23.54 -1.09 21.55
N ALA A 195 23.77 -0.60 22.74
CA ALA A 195 23.22 -1.17 23.98
C ALA A 195 21.68 -1.15 23.98
N ASN A 196 21.06 -0.13 23.39
CA ASN A 196 19.62 0.01 23.28
C ASN A 196 18.96 -1.07 22.43
N MET A 197 19.74 -1.73 21.55
CA MET A 197 19.29 -2.80 20.68
C MET A 197 19.31 -4.18 21.33
N GLN A 198 19.83 -4.31 22.53
CA GLN A 198 19.97 -5.61 23.20
C GLN A 198 18.74 -5.94 24.08
N PRO A 199 18.31 -7.23 24.07
CA PRO A 199 18.71 -8.33 23.16
C PRO A 199 18.24 -8.07 21.73
N LEU A 200 18.99 -8.57 20.72
CA LEU A 200 18.65 -8.32 19.31
C LEU A 200 17.33 -8.96 18.86
N PHE A 201 16.90 -10.02 19.52
CA PHE A 201 15.71 -10.78 19.17
C PHE A 201 14.74 -10.83 20.34
N SER A 202 13.44 -10.77 20.04
CA SER A 202 12.38 -10.78 21.05
C SER A 202 12.14 -12.16 21.67
N HIS A 203 12.46 -13.24 20.95
CA HIS A 203 12.26 -14.61 21.41
C HIS A 203 13.57 -15.23 21.86
N PRO A 204 13.60 -15.87 23.05
CA PRO A 204 14.80 -16.53 23.57
C PRO A 204 15.02 -17.91 22.94
N GLY A 205 16.21 -18.48 23.18
CA GLY A 205 16.57 -19.83 22.78
C GLY A 205 17.17 -19.92 21.36
N SER A 206 17.63 -21.09 20.97
CA SER A 206 18.33 -21.31 19.69
C SER A 206 17.47 -21.06 18.45
N MET A 207 16.17 -21.32 18.52
CA MET A 207 15.21 -21.03 17.44
C MET A 207 14.62 -19.61 17.53
N GLY A 208 14.88 -18.88 18.59
CA GLY A 208 14.34 -17.55 18.83
C GLY A 208 14.61 -16.55 17.72
N PRO A 209 15.83 -16.43 17.19
CA PRO A 209 16.14 -15.56 16.06
C PRO A 209 15.30 -15.86 14.82
N TRP A 210 15.14 -17.15 14.47
CA TRP A 210 14.36 -17.58 13.30
C TRP A 210 12.87 -17.26 13.49
N LEU A 211 12.31 -17.53 14.67
CA LEU A 211 10.93 -17.19 15.00
C LEU A 211 10.71 -15.68 14.94
N SER A 212 11.62 -14.88 15.50
CA SER A 212 11.59 -13.43 15.49
C SER A 212 11.57 -12.86 14.05
N ILE A 213 12.44 -13.38 13.18
CA ILE A 213 12.48 -13.00 11.77
C ILE A 213 11.18 -13.41 11.06
N PHE A 214 10.69 -14.62 11.30
CA PHE A 214 9.49 -15.16 10.67
C PHE A 214 8.24 -14.35 11.04
N LEU A 215 8.06 -13.98 12.30
CA LEU A 215 6.91 -13.20 12.75
C LEU A 215 6.88 -11.78 12.15
N VAL A 216 8.05 -11.18 11.91
CA VAL A 216 8.12 -9.90 11.17
C VAL A 216 7.90 -10.12 9.68
N LEU A 217 8.47 -11.19 9.10
CA LEU A 217 8.30 -11.49 7.68
C LEU A 217 6.83 -11.59 7.25
N GLN A 218 5.93 -12.01 8.15
CA GLN A 218 4.50 -12.13 7.88
C GLN A 218 3.80 -10.79 7.60
N ILE A 219 4.30 -9.69 8.15
CA ILE A 219 3.72 -8.35 7.96
C ILE A 219 4.35 -7.60 6.78
N VAL A 220 5.55 -8.01 6.34
CA VAL A 220 6.28 -7.36 5.25
C VAL A 220 5.45 -7.22 3.98
N PRO A 221 4.66 -8.21 3.51
CA PRO A 221 3.87 -8.06 2.28
C PRO A 221 2.95 -6.84 2.30
N TYR A 222 2.27 -6.55 3.40
CA TYR A 222 1.42 -5.36 3.54
C TYR A 222 2.24 -4.08 3.42
N PHE A 223 3.33 -3.97 4.18
CA PHE A 223 4.15 -2.76 4.21
C PHE A 223 4.97 -2.53 2.93
N MET A 224 5.21 -3.58 2.15
CA MET A 224 5.92 -3.51 0.88
C MET A 224 4.98 -3.51 -0.34
N THR A 225 3.66 -3.53 -0.16
CA THR A 225 2.68 -3.32 -1.24
C THR A 225 2.80 -1.91 -1.78
N GLY A 226 2.91 -1.77 -3.10
CA GLY A 226 2.97 -0.46 -3.74
C GLY A 226 3.98 -0.35 -4.88
N PHE A 227 5.09 -1.09 -4.88
CA PHE A 227 6.03 -1.07 -6.01
C PHE A 227 5.36 -1.45 -7.34
N GLU A 228 4.38 -2.32 -7.29
CA GLU A 228 3.59 -2.78 -8.44
C GLU A 228 2.52 -1.77 -8.88
N SER A 229 2.25 -0.73 -8.09
CA SER A 229 1.33 0.35 -8.46
C SER A 229 1.78 1.11 -9.70
N VAL A 230 3.09 1.12 -9.97
CA VAL A 230 3.69 1.61 -11.23
C VAL A 230 2.96 1.06 -12.45
N ALA A 231 2.57 -0.21 -12.42
CA ALA A 231 1.83 -0.84 -13.52
C ALA A 231 0.42 -0.26 -13.71
N LYS A 232 -0.26 0.18 -12.64
CA LYS A 232 -1.61 0.77 -12.70
C LYS A 232 -1.63 2.16 -13.34
N GLY A 233 -0.50 2.87 -13.27
CA GLY A 233 -0.32 4.15 -13.97
C GLY A 233 0.27 4.03 -15.37
N SER A 234 0.50 2.83 -15.90
CA SER A 234 1.29 2.63 -17.13
C SER A 234 0.68 3.23 -18.40
N GLU A 235 -0.65 3.39 -18.47
CA GLU A 235 -1.32 4.10 -19.55
C GLU A 235 -1.06 5.61 -19.52
N GLU A 236 -0.72 6.16 -18.37
CA GLU A 236 -0.54 7.59 -18.15
C GLU A 236 0.93 8.04 -18.32
N ALA A 237 1.76 7.22 -19.00
CA ALA A 237 3.13 7.57 -19.34
C ALA A 237 3.18 8.76 -20.32
N LYS A 238 4.19 9.61 -20.16
CA LYS A 238 4.44 10.71 -21.11
C LYS A 238 4.76 10.17 -22.50
N ALA A 239 4.52 10.98 -23.52
CA ALA A 239 4.89 10.65 -24.91
C ALA A 239 6.40 10.30 -24.99
N GLY A 240 6.73 9.25 -25.75
CA GLY A 240 8.12 8.79 -25.92
C GLY A 240 8.72 8.07 -24.70
N PHE A 241 7.90 7.67 -23.72
CA PHE A 241 8.40 6.97 -22.53
C PHE A 241 8.97 5.59 -22.90
N ASP A 242 10.25 5.34 -22.53
CA ASP A 242 10.88 4.01 -22.71
C ASP A 242 10.26 3.01 -21.71
N PRO A 243 9.65 1.90 -22.19
CA PRO A 243 9.05 0.86 -21.34
C PRO A 243 10.00 0.26 -20.31
N ARG A 244 11.30 0.23 -20.58
CA ARG A 244 12.30 -0.28 -19.64
C ARG A 244 12.35 0.51 -18.34
N ASN A 245 11.95 1.77 -18.39
CA ASN A 245 11.93 2.64 -17.21
C ASN A 245 10.85 2.24 -16.19
N PHE A 246 9.77 1.54 -16.60
CA PHE A 246 8.84 0.95 -15.62
C PHE A 246 9.55 -0.03 -14.69
N THR A 247 10.36 -0.95 -15.26
CA THR A 247 11.11 -1.92 -14.44
C THR A 247 12.12 -1.22 -13.53
N LYS A 248 12.81 -0.18 -14.02
CA LYS A 248 13.73 0.61 -13.20
C LYS A 248 13.01 1.28 -12.03
N ALA A 249 11.83 1.87 -12.28
CA ALA A 249 11.03 2.52 -11.24
C ALA A 249 10.52 1.50 -10.21
N ILE A 250 10.04 0.32 -10.63
CA ILE A 250 9.61 -0.78 -9.77
C ILE A 250 10.76 -1.22 -8.85
N TYR A 251 11.95 -1.50 -9.41
CA TYR A 251 13.11 -1.91 -8.62
C TYR A 251 13.59 -0.81 -7.68
N ALA A 252 13.67 0.42 -8.16
CA ALA A 252 14.07 1.55 -7.33
C ALA A 252 13.10 1.75 -6.15
N ALA A 253 11.79 1.64 -6.38
CA ALA A 253 10.78 1.73 -5.33
C ALA A 253 10.92 0.60 -4.31
N LEU A 254 11.06 -0.65 -4.76
CA LEU A 254 11.23 -1.80 -3.89
C LEU A 254 12.49 -1.70 -3.03
N ILE A 255 13.64 -1.37 -3.65
CA ILE A 255 14.92 -1.21 -2.95
C ILE A 255 14.84 -0.07 -1.93
N ALA A 256 14.37 1.10 -2.35
CA ALA A 256 14.21 2.24 -1.45
C ALA A 256 13.26 1.92 -0.30
N GLY A 257 12.19 1.13 -0.55
CA GLY A 257 11.21 0.72 0.45
C GLY A 257 11.81 -0.16 1.55
N PHE A 258 12.45 -1.27 1.21
CA PHE A 258 13.02 -2.12 2.26
C PHE A 258 14.24 -1.47 2.94
N VAL A 259 15.03 -0.67 2.25
CA VAL A 259 16.12 0.12 2.86
C VAL A 259 15.55 1.12 3.87
N PHE A 260 14.46 1.80 3.52
CA PHE A 260 13.76 2.68 4.45
C PHE A 260 13.34 1.96 5.72
N TYR A 261 12.67 0.81 5.61
CA TYR A 261 12.19 0.06 6.77
C TYR A 261 13.34 -0.51 7.62
N VAL A 262 14.38 -1.04 7.01
CA VAL A 262 15.59 -1.50 7.70
C VAL A 262 16.24 -0.38 8.50
N LEU A 263 16.44 0.78 7.85
CA LEU A 263 17.09 1.93 8.49
C LEU A 263 16.24 2.55 9.60
N ILE A 264 14.91 2.64 9.42
CA ILE A 264 14.03 3.22 10.45
C ILE A 264 14.00 2.33 11.70
N ILE A 265 13.92 1.01 11.57
CA ILE A 265 13.98 0.09 12.69
C ILE A 265 15.35 0.20 13.38
N ALA A 266 16.43 0.20 12.60
CA ALA A 266 17.78 0.32 13.13
C ALA A 266 17.97 1.61 13.93
N VAL A 267 17.58 2.77 13.37
CA VAL A 267 17.79 4.06 14.05
C VAL A 267 16.92 4.22 15.29
N VAL A 268 15.64 3.79 15.23
CA VAL A 268 14.74 3.91 16.37
C VAL A 268 15.23 3.07 17.55
N THR A 269 15.63 1.83 17.27
CA THR A 269 16.14 0.92 18.32
C THR A 269 17.56 1.27 18.76
N TYR A 270 18.32 1.98 17.97
CA TYR A 270 19.63 2.53 18.36
C TYR A 270 19.49 3.74 19.28
N VAL A 271 18.46 4.60 19.04
CA VAL A 271 18.19 5.82 19.80
C VAL A 271 17.61 5.53 21.18
N TYR A 272 16.69 4.56 21.29
CA TYR A 272 15.94 4.31 22.51
C TYR A 272 15.82 2.80 22.81
N PRO A 273 15.88 2.36 24.11
CA PRO A 273 15.74 0.95 24.47
C PRO A 273 14.43 0.36 23.94
N TRP A 274 14.54 -0.63 23.06
CA TRP A 274 13.36 -1.15 22.38
C TRP A 274 12.36 -1.84 23.32
N GLN A 275 12.82 -2.43 24.44
CA GLN A 275 11.92 -3.03 25.42
C GLN A 275 11.00 -1.99 26.07
N GLU A 276 11.50 -0.76 26.27
CA GLU A 276 10.69 0.34 26.77
C GLU A 276 9.70 0.86 25.72
N ILE A 277 10.06 0.78 24.43
CA ILE A 277 9.14 1.07 23.34
C ILE A 277 7.95 0.11 23.40
N VAL A 278 8.21 -1.20 23.54
CA VAL A 278 7.17 -2.23 23.57
C VAL A 278 6.34 -2.15 24.86
N SER A 279 6.99 -2.16 26.03
CA SER A 279 6.28 -2.22 27.32
C SER A 279 5.51 -0.94 27.66
N GLY A 280 6.02 0.20 27.24
CA GLY A 280 5.42 1.51 27.47
C GLY A 280 4.60 2.06 26.31
N HIS A 281 4.46 1.30 25.23
CA HIS A 281 3.86 1.77 23.97
C HIS A 281 4.40 3.15 23.53
N VAL A 282 5.73 3.33 23.71
CA VAL A 282 6.41 4.59 23.42
C VAL A 282 6.52 4.77 21.92
N ARG A 283 5.94 5.83 21.41
CA ARG A 283 5.97 6.15 19.99
C ARG A 283 7.33 6.67 19.55
N THR A 284 7.66 6.51 18.28
CA THR A 284 8.96 6.92 17.71
C THR A 284 9.30 8.38 18.00
N GLU A 285 8.37 9.32 17.83
CA GLU A 285 8.61 10.75 18.10
C GLU A 285 8.92 11.04 19.58
N VAL A 286 8.22 10.32 20.47
CA VAL A 286 8.44 10.45 21.93
C VAL A 286 9.78 9.87 22.35
N ALA A 287 10.18 8.74 21.78
CA ALA A 287 11.48 8.12 22.02
C ALA A 287 12.62 9.08 21.66
N PHE A 288 12.51 9.72 20.49
CA PHE A 288 13.49 10.71 20.06
C PHE A 288 13.46 11.99 20.93
N GLU A 289 12.29 12.49 21.28
CA GLU A 289 12.15 13.66 22.15
C GLU A 289 12.84 13.43 23.50
N ARG A 290 12.62 12.26 24.12
CA ARG A 290 13.24 11.89 25.39
C ARG A 290 14.77 11.80 25.28
N THR A 291 15.29 11.16 24.23
CA THR A 291 16.75 10.98 24.04
C THR A 291 17.46 12.28 23.75
N PHE A 292 16.83 13.16 22.95
CA PHE A 292 17.47 14.41 22.55
C PHE A 292 17.18 15.58 23.50
N GLY A 293 16.18 15.43 24.38
CA GLY A 293 15.69 16.54 25.21
C GLY A 293 15.15 17.72 24.38
N SER A 294 14.62 17.44 23.17
CA SER A 294 14.23 18.47 22.21
C SER A 294 12.87 18.17 21.57
N HIS A 295 11.90 19.02 21.84
CA HIS A 295 10.59 18.94 21.22
C HIS A 295 10.64 19.14 19.69
N ALA A 296 11.62 19.91 19.19
CA ALA A 296 11.77 20.17 17.75
C ALA A 296 12.02 18.88 16.94
N ILE A 297 12.72 17.88 17.49
CA ILE A 297 12.94 16.62 16.81
C ILE A 297 11.65 15.79 16.70
N ALA A 298 10.80 15.82 17.74
CA ALA A 298 9.49 15.20 17.68
C ALA A 298 8.61 15.84 16.60
N GLN A 299 8.61 17.18 16.50
CA GLN A 299 7.90 17.91 15.46
C GLN A 299 8.40 17.57 14.05
N LEU A 300 9.72 17.42 13.86
CA LEU A 300 10.31 17.01 12.58
C LEU A 300 9.81 15.61 12.18
N ILE A 301 9.79 14.67 13.12
CA ILE A 301 9.33 13.29 12.89
C ILE A 301 7.83 13.29 12.55
N LEU A 302 7.01 14.04 13.30
CA LEU A 302 5.57 14.17 13.04
C LEU A 302 5.30 14.82 11.67
N PHE A 303 6.10 15.81 11.28
CA PHE A 303 6.02 16.41 9.94
C PHE A 303 6.33 15.39 8.85
N GLY A 304 7.41 14.60 8.99
CA GLY A 304 7.73 13.50 8.08
C GLY A 304 6.61 12.45 8.00
N ALA A 305 6.00 12.09 9.13
CA ALA A 305 4.88 11.19 9.18
C ALA A 305 3.64 11.77 8.46
N PHE A 306 3.37 13.06 8.60
CA PHE A 306 2.29 13.74 7.88
C PHE A 306 2.49 13.71 6.36
N LEU A 307 3.70 13.99 5.88
CA LEU A 307 4.03 13.84 4.46
C LEU A 307 3.84 12.40 3.98
N SER A 308 4.18 11.42 4.84
CA SER A 308 4.00 10.00 4.55
C SER A 308 2.52 9.63 4.39
N LEU A 309 1.64 10.11 5.27
CA LEU A 309 0.19 9.90 5.17
C LEU A 309 -0.39 10.47 3.86
N LEU A 310 -0.01 11.70 3.51
CA LEU A 310 -0.51 12.36 2.31
C LEU A 310 -0.15 11.60 1.03
N LYS A 311 1.12 11.18 0.89
CA LYS A 311 1.57 10.50 -0.33
C LYS A 311 1.02 9.08 -0.47
N ILE A 312 0.97 8.30 0.63
CA ILE A 312 0.45 6.94 0.57
C ILE A 312 -1.05 6.93 0.28
N PHE A 313 -1.79 7.87 0.85
CA PHE A 313 -3.20 8.05 0.52
C PHE A 313 -3.37 8.33 -0.99
N ASN A 314 -2.65 9.34 -1.52
CA ASN A 314 -2.73 9.68 -2.94
C ASN A 314 -2.36 8.49 -3.83
N GLY A 315 -1.26 7.80 -3.56
CA GLY A 315 -0.80 6.66 -4.35
C GLY A 315 -1.81 5.51 -4.39
N ASN A 316 -2.35 5.12 -3.23
CA ASN A 316 -3.36 4.06 -3.14
C ASN A 316 -4.70 4.47 -3.77
N PHE A 317 -5.07 5.75 -3.64
CA PHE A 317 -6.26 6.29 -4.28
C PHE A 317 -6.15 6.29 -5.80
N VAL A 318 -4.98 6.66 -6.37
CA VAL A 318 -4.68 6.55 -7.79
C VAL A 318 -4.80 5.10 -8.24
N ALA A 319 -4.09 4.16 -7.59
CA ALA A 319 -4.06 2.75 -7.98
C ALA A 319 -5.47 2.13 -7.96
N SER A 320 -6.24 2.31 -6.87
CA SER A 320 -7.59 1.77 -6.75
C SER A 320 -8.56 2.33 -7.81
N THR A 321 -8.51 3.64 -8.08
CA THR A 321 -9.39 4.27 -9.07
C THR A 321 -9.07 3.83 -10.50
N ARG A 322 -7.79 3.61 -10.86
CA ARG A 322 -7.39 3.09 -12.17
C ARG A 322 -7.83 1.65 -12.36
N MET A 323 -7.72 0.83 -11.33
CA MET A 323 -8.21 -0.55 -11.38
C MET A 323 -9.74 -0.62 -11.47
N LEU A 324 -10.48 0.17 -10.70
CA LEU A 324 -11.95 0.28 -10.82
C LEU A 324 -12.37 0.73 -12.23
N TYR A 325 -11.66 1.70 -12.80
CA TYR A 325 -11.85 2.12 -14.20
C TYR A 325 -11.61 0.95 -15.16
N ALA A 326 -10.53 0.20 -14.98
CA ALA A 326 -10.17 -0.91 -15.85
C ALA A 326 -11.17 -2.07 -15.78
N ILE A 327 -11.73 -2.36 -14.60
CA ILE A 327 -12.81 -3.33 -14.42
C ILE A 327 -14.08 -2.86 -15.15
N GLY A 328 -14.43 -1.57 -15.01
CA GLY A 328 -15.63 -0.99 -15.63
C GLY A 328 -15.57 -0.96 -17.17
N ARG A 329 -14.43 -0.54 -17.76
CA ARG A 329 -14.27 -0.46 -19.21
C ARG A 329 -14.26 -1.81 -19.93
N ARG A 330 -14.08 -2.92 -19.18
CA ARG A 330 -14.11 -4.30 -19.67
C ARG A 330 -15.46 -4.99 -19.46
N ASP A 331 -16.47 -4.25 -19.02
CA ASP A 331 -17.79 -4.81 -18.71
C ASP A 331 -17.74 -5.99 -17.72
N LEU A 332 -16.75 -5.96 -16.81
CA LEU A 332 -16.63 -6.91 -15.70
C LEU A 332 -17.52 -6.49 -14.51
N VAL A 333 -17.90 -5.23 -14.47
CA VAL A 333 -18.91 -4.62 -13.59
C VAL A 333 -19.72 -3.60 -14.42
N HIS A 334 -20.53 -2.76 -13.79
CA HIS A 334 -21.29 -1.74 -14.50
C HIS A 334 -20.34 -0.77 -15.25
N PRO A 335 -20.55 -0.53 -16.58
CA PRO A 335 -19.61 0.21 -17.43
C PRO A 335 -19.46 1.70 -17.07
N SER A 336 -20.32 2.24 -16.22
CA SER A 336 -20.18 3.62 -15.73
C SER A 336 -18.83 3.86 -15.02
N LEU A 337 -18.26 2.84 -14.37
CA LEU A 337 -16.94 2.93 -13.75
C LEU A 337 -15.80 3.17 -14.76
N GLY A 338 -16.00 2.77 -16.02
CA GLY A 338 -15.09 3.02 -17.13
C GLY A 338 -15.21 4.43 -17.76
N ARG A 339 -16.06 5.32 -17.23
CA ARG A 339 -16.23 6.68 -17.77
C ARG A 339 -15.04 7.57 -17.43
N VAL A 340 -14.54 8.27 -18.44
CA VAL A 340 -13.43 9.23 -18.34
C VAL A 340 -13.94 10.65 -18.54
N HIS A 341 -13.44 11.60 -17.77
CA HIS A 341 -13.77 13.02 -17.93
C HIS A 341 -13.22 13.58 -19.23
N ALA A 342 -14.06 14.27 -20.02
CA ALA A 342 -13.70 14.72 -21.37
C ALA A 342 -12.50 15.68 -21.40
N VAL A 343 -12.36 16.55 -20.40
CA VAL A 343 -11.29 17.56 -20.34
C VAL A 343 -10.05 17.05 -19.58
N PHE A 344 -10.25 16.41 -18.44
CA PHE A 344 -9.14 16.01 -17.55
C PHE A 344 -8.58 14.62 -17.84
N GLY A 345 -9.28 13.79 -18.61
CA GLY A 345 -8.85 12.42 -18.91
C GLY A 345 -8.76 11.52 -17.67
N THR A 346 -9.65 11.73 -16.68
CA THR A 346 -9.63 11.03 -15.38
C THR A 346 -10.88 10.19 -15.16
N PRO A 347 -10.81 9.07 -14.40
CA PRO A 347 -11.93 8.14 -14.21
C PRO A 347 -12.89 8.64 -13.12
N VAL A 348 -13.76 9.60 -13.49
CA VAL A 348 -14.62 10.37 -12.55
C VAL A 348 -15.52 9.52 -11.66
N VAL A 349 -16.14 8.47 -12.21
CA VAL A 349 -17.06 7.63 -11.44
C VAL A 349 -16.29 6.76 -10.46
N ALA A 350 -15.11 6.25 -10.84
CA ALA A 350 -14.24 5.51 -9.96
C ALA A 350 -13.69 6.40 -8.82
N ILE A 351 -13.33 7.67 -9.12
CA ILE A 351 -12.92 8.66 -8.12
C ILE A 351 -14.06 8.92 -7.13
N ALA A 352 -15.27 9.17 -7.60
CA ALA A 352 -16.43 9.42 -6.75
C ALA A 352 -16.77 8.21 -5.85
N LEU A 353 -16.76 6.99 -6.43
CA LEU A 353 -17.00 5.77 -5.67
C LEU A 353 -15.93 5.55 -4.59
N MET A 354 -14.65 5.72 -4.95
CA MET A 354 -13.55 5.53 -4.01
C MET A 354 -13.59 6.56 -2.88
N SER A 355 -13.94 7.81 -3.18
CA SER A 355 -14.15 8.85 -2.16
C SER A 355 -15.28 8.49 -1.20
N ALA A 356 -16.42 8.04 -1.72
CA ALA A 356 -17.56 7.65 -0.91
C ALA A 356 -17.21 6.44 0.00
N LEU A 357 -16.56 5.41 -0.55
CA LEU A 357 -16.12 4.24 0.23
C LEU A 357 -15.13 4.65 1.34
N THR A 358 -14.19 5.54 1.02
CA THR A 358 -13.21 6.05 2.00
C THR A 358 -13.89 6.81 3.13
N ILE A 359 -14.83 7.72 2.82
CA ILE A 359 -15.55 8.50 3.83
C ILE A 359 -16.41 7.59 4.72
N VAL A 360 -17.17 6.66 4.12
CA VAL A 360 -18.00 5.72 4.87
C VAL A 360 -17.14 4.84 5.78
N ALA A 361 -16.03 4.30 5.28
CA ALA A 361 -15.16 3.47 6.09
C ALA A 361 -14.45 4.28 7.19
N ALA A 362 -14.06 5.53 6.95
CA ALA A 362 -13.47 6.41 7.96
C ALA A 362 -14.42 6.70 9.14
N MET A 363 -15.74 6.60 8.95
CA MET A 363 -16.72 6.74 10.03
C MET A 363 -16.63 5.62 11.09
N PHE A 364 -15.97 4.50 10.80
CA PHE A 364 -15.70 3.45 11.78
C PHE A 364 -14.46 3.73 12.65
N GLY A 365 -13.67 4.76 12.33
CA GLY A 365 -12.51 5.21 13.10
C GLY A 365 -11.47 4.10 13.32
N ASP A 366 -10.90 4.05 14.53
CA ASP A 366 -9.80 3.15 14.86
C ASP A 366 -10.17 1.66 14.81
N ALA A 367 -11.46 1.33 14.89
CA ALA A 367 -11.93 -0.06 14.88
C ALA A 367 -11.58 -0.83 13.58
N ILE A 368 -11.36 -0.11 12.47
CA ILE A 368 -11.00 -0.75 11.18
C ILE A 368 -9.49 -0.90 10.98
N LEU A 369 -8.65 -0.26 11.80
CA LEU A 369 -7.21 -0.15 11.54
C LEU A 369 -6.47 -1.49 11.62
N VAL A 370 -6.81 -2.34 12.57
CA VAL A 370 -6.10 -3.62 12.80
C VAL A 370 -6.47 -4.69 11.78
N PRO A 371 -7.74 -5.00 11.50
CA PRO A 371 -8.11 -6.05 10.52
C PRO A 371 -7.62 -5.77 9.09
N ILE A 372 -7.47 -4.50 8.75
CA ILE A 372 -7.08 -4.07 7.39
C ILE A 372 -5.70 -4.60 6.97
N THR A 373 -4.72 -4.59 7.87
CA THR A 373 -3.34 -4.97 7.53
C THR A 373 -3.23 -6.44 7.10
N GLU A 374 -3.96 -7.31 7.77
CA GLU A 374 -3.94 -8.74 7.52
C GLU A 374 -4.70 -9.08 6.22
N VAL A 375 -5.90 -8.50 6.06
CA VAL A 375 -6.70 -8.67 4.82
C VAL A 375 -5.95 -8.11 3.60
N GLY A 376 -5.25 -6.97 3.76
CA GLY A 376 -4.40 -6.41 2.72
C GLY A 376 -3.27 -7.34 2.27
N SER A 377 -2.61 -8.01 3.23
CA SER A 377 -1.55 -8.99 2.93
C SER A 377 -2.06 -10.17 2.10
N LEU A 378 -3.26 -10.71 2.44
CA LEU A 378 -3.89 -11.77 1.63
C LEU A 378 -4.22 -11.25 0.23
N ALA A 379 -4.85 -10.09 0.16
CA ALA A 379 -5.33 -9.52 -1.10
C ALA A 379 -4.18 -9.29 -2.08
N VAL A 380 -3.07 -8.70 -1.62
CA VAL A 380 -1.91 -8.48 -2.46
C VAL A 380 -1.22 -9.78 -2.87
N GLY A 381 -1.16 -10.77 -1.97
CA GLY A 381 -0.63 -12.10 -2.27
C GLY A 381 -1.38 -12.76 -3.43
N VAL A 382 -2.71 -12.69 -3.45
CA VAL A 382 -3.55 -13.19 -4.57
C VAL A 382 -3.28 -12.41 -5.85
N GLY A 383 -3.16 -11.09 -5.79
CA GLY A 383 -2.84 -10.24 -6.94
C GLY A 383 -1.48 -10.57 -7.54
N TRP A 384 -0.44 -10.67 -6.71
CA TRP A 384 0.91 -11.03 -7.15
C TRP A 384 0.97 -12.44 -7.74
N LEU A 385 0.26 -13.40 -7.13
CA LEU A 385 0.13 -14.76 -7.68
C LEU A 385 -0.49 -14.74 -9.07
N SER A 386 -1.57 -13.95 -9.26
CA SER A 386 -2.26 -13.84 -10.53
C SER A 386 -1.37 -13.27 -11.64
N ALA A 387 -0.56 -12.25 -11.33
CA ALA A 387 0.41 -11.67 -12.26
C ALA A 387 1.52 -12.67 -12.63
N CYS A 388 2.08 -13.37 -11.63
CA CYS A 388 3.09 -14.40 -11.87
C CYS A 388 2.55 -15.56 -12.72
N ALA A 389 1.34 -16.03 -12.42
CA ALA A 389 0.67 -17.09 -13.19
C ALA A 389 0.36 -16.63 -14.63
N ALA A 390 -0.08 -15.38 -14.81
CA ALA A 390 -0.32 -14.80 -16.13
C ALA A 390 0.96 -14.72 -16.97
N TYR A 391 2.09 -14.32 -16.35
CA TYR A 391 3.39 -14.31 -17.03
C TYR A 391 3.80 -15.72 -17.47
N LEU A 392 3.68 -16.72 -16.60
CA LEU A 392 4.00 -18.12 -16.92
C LEU A 392 3.17 -18.66 -18.07
N ALA A 393 1.88 -18.28 -18.14
CA ALA A 393 0.99 -18.68 -19.22
C ALA A 393 1.25 -17.95 -20.55
N ARG A 394 1.77 -16.71 -20.50
CA ARG A 394 2.00 -15.85 -21.68
C ARG A 394 3.43 -15.86 -22.21
N ARG A 395 4.37 -16.46 -21.46
CA ARG A 395 5.78 -16.42 -21.81
C ARG A 395 6.05 -17.07 -23.17
N ASP A 396 6.95 -16.48 -23.93
CA ASP A 396 7.40 -17.04 -25.20
C ASP A 396 8.37 -18.24 -25.00
N ARG A 397 8.49 -19.10 -26.03
CA ARG A 397 9.46 -20.16 -26.02
C ARG A 397 10.88 -19.56 -25.95
N GLY A 398 11.65 -19.95 -24.91
CA GLY A 398 12.99 -19.43 -24.65
C GLY A 398 13.07 -18.38 -23.54
N GLU A 399 11.97 -17.86 -23.06
CA GLU A 399 11.97 -16.99 -21.88
C GLU A 399 12.05 -17.81 -20.58
N SER A 400 12.87 -17.31 -19.64
CA SER A 400 13.03 -17.96 -18.34
C SER A 400 11.73 -17.88 -17.52
N ALA A 401 11.28 -19.01 -17.00
CA ALA A 401 10.18 -19.10 -16.05
C ALA A 401 10.62 -18.84 -14.60
N ALA A 402 11.93 -18.89 -14.32
CA ALA A 402 12.45 -19.01 -12.95
C ALA A 402 11.97 -17.89 -12.01
N MET A 403 12.06 -16.63 -12.44
CA MET A 403 11.65 -15.52 -11.61
C MET A 403 10.13 -15.51 -11.37
N ALA A 404 9.33 -15.77 -12.40
CA ALA A 404 7.88 -15.81 -12.23
C ALA A 404 7.42 -17.03 -11.40
N ALA A 405 8.07 -18.18 -11.52
CA ALA A 405 7.81 -19.34 -10.68
C ALA A 405 8.20 -19.07 -9.22
N ALA A 406 9.37 -18.46 -8.99
CA ALA A 406 9.78 -18.05 -7.65
C ALA A 406 8.81 -17.02 -7.05
N GLY A 407 8.37 -16.02 -7.83
CA GLY A 407 7.37 -15.05 -7.42
C GLY A 407 6.01 -15.68 -7.09
N ALA A 408 5.58 -16.67 -7.90
CA ALA A 408 4.36 -17.44 -7.62
C ALA A 408 4.48 -18.23 -6.30
N ALA A 409 5.63 -18.88 -6.07
CA ALA A 409 5.88 -19.64 -4.84
C ALA A 409 5.85 -18.71 -3.59
N VAL A 410 6.48 -17.53 -3.66
CA VAL A 410 6.43 -16.52 -2.59
C VAL A 410 4.99 -16.04 -2.36
N SER A 411 4.24 -15.77 -3.43
CA SER A 411 2.85 -15.33 -3.32
C SER A 411 1.95 -16.41 -2.71
N VAL A 412 2.14 -17.68 -3.07
CA VAL A 412 1.45 -18.82 -2.44
C VAL A 412 1.79 -18.91 -0.97
N ALA A 413 3.07 -18.77 -0.59
CA ALA A 413 3.48 -18.79 0.81
C ALA A 413 2.80 -17.66 1.61
N ILE A 414 2.71 -16.44 1.06
CA ILE A 414 2.01 -15.31 1.68
C ILE A 414 0.52 -15.65 1.90
N VAL A 415 -0.15 -16.19 0.89
CA VAL A 415 -1.55 -16.60 1.00
C VAL A 415 -1.72 -17.69 2.07
N LEU A 416 -0.89 -18.74 2.04
CA LEU A 416 -0.95 -19.84 3.02
C LEU A 416 -0.71 -19.35 4.44
N MET A 417 0.23 -18.41 4.67
CA MET A 417 0.48 -17.85 5.99
C MET A 417 -0.77 -17.16 6.58
N LYS A 418 -1.68 -16.67 5.75
CA LYS A 418 -2.90 -15.99 6.20
C LYS A 418 -4.10 -16.92 6.38
N ILE A 419 -4.21 -17.98 5.57
CA ILE A 419 -5.38 -18.87 5.59
C ILE A 419 -5.20 -20.13 6.44
N VAL A 420 -3.96 -20.53 6.77
CA VAL A 420 -3.70 -21.75 7.56
C VAL A 420 -3.79 -21.41 9.06
N PRO A 421 -4.77 -21.94 9.80
CA PRO A 421 -5.04 -21.51 11.18
C PRO A 421 -3.93 -21.81 12.19
N THR A 422 -3.05 -22.77 11.88
CA THR A 422 -1.92 -23.14 12.74
C THR A 422 -0.72 -22.19 12.63
N VAL A 423 -0.74 -21.31 11.63
CA VAL A 423 0.33 -20.31 11.44
C VAL A 423 0.03 -19.11 12.33
N PRO A 424 0.97 -18.69 13.20
CA PRO A 424 0.82 -17.48 13.98
C PRO A 424 0.58 -16.27 13.08
N GLY A 425 -0.43 -15.44 13.37
CA GLY A 425 -0.82 -14.29 12.53
C GLY A 425 -1.71 -14.65 11.33
N SER A 426 -2.27 -15.87 11.28
CA SER A 426 -3.35 -16.22 10.36
C SER A 426 -4.66 -15.49 10.70
N PHE A 427 -5.60 -15.46 9.75
CA PHE A 427 -6.89 -14.80 9.89
C PHE A 427 -7.68 -15.28 11.08
N THR A 428 -8.24 -14.34 11.83
CA THR A 428 -9.27 -14.54 12.85
C THR A 428 -10.67 -14.34 12.25
N GLY A 429 -11.71 -14.41 13.05
CA GLY A 429 -13.10 -14.23 12.60
C GLY A 429 -13.35 -12.83 11.99
N ALA A 430 -12.67 -11.81 12.47
CA ALA A 430 -12.83 -10.43 11.99
C ALA A 430 -12.32 -10.27 10.54
N GLU A 431 -11.12 -10.77 10.26
CA GLU A 431 -10.52 -10.70 8.92
C GLU A 431 -11.31 -11.55 7.91
N TRP A 432 -11.75 -12.76 8.32
CA TRP A 432 -12.61 -13.57 7.47
C TRP A 432 -13.94 -12.89 7.16
N THR A 433 -14.56 -12.21 8.13
CA THR A 433 -15.80 -11.45 7.92
C THR A 433 -15.59 -10.30 6.94
N ALA A 434 -14.51 -9.54 7.11
CA ALA A 434 -14.16 -8.44 6.22
C ALA A 434 -13.89 -8.92 4.78
N PHE A 435 -13.11 -10.00 4.63
CA PHE A 435 -12.79 -10.57 3.32
C PHE A 435 -14.02 -11.19 2.65
N ALA A 436 -14.87 -11.87 3.41
CA ALA A 436 -16.15 -12.42 2.91
C ALA A 436 -17.10 -11.31 2.46
N GLY A 437 -17.23 -10.22 3.23
CA GLY A 437 -18.04 -9.06 2.87
C GLY A 437 -17.59 -8.42 1.56
N TRP A 438 -16.27 -8.22 1.39
CA TRP A 438 -15.70 -7.70 0.14
C TRP A 438 -15.92 -8.66 -1.04
N SER A 439 -15.75 -9.96 -0.81
CA SER A 439 -15.98 -11.00 -1.83
C SER A 439 -17.43 -11.05 -2.26
N ALA A 440 -18.37 -10.96 -1.30
CA ALA A 440 -19.81 -10.90 -1.57
C ALA A 440 -20.18 -9.64 -2.38
N LEU A 441 -19.61 -8.48 -2.03
CA LEU A 441 -19.78 -7.25 -2.79
C LEU A 441 -19.27 -7.40 -4.23
N GLY A 442 -18.11 -8.01 -4.41
CA GLY A 442 -17.55 -8.31 -5.73
C GLY A 442 -18.44 -9.24 -6.53
N LEU A 443 -18.94 -10.31 -5.91
CA LEU A 443 -19.86 -11.24 -6.56
C LEU A 443 -21.15 -10.53 -6.99
N LEU A 444 -21.70 -9.65 -6.16
CA LEU A 444 -22.86 -8.83 -6.50
C LEU A 444 -22.59 -7.97 -7.74
N PHE A 445 -21.47 -7.24 -7.77
CA PHE A 445 -21.10 -6.44 -8.94
C PHE A 445 -20.88 -7.28 -10.20
N TRP A 446 -20.27 -8.47 -10.04
CA TRP A 446 -20.11 -9.42 -11.14
C TRP A 446 -21.44 -9.94 -11.67
N LEU A 447 -22.41 -10.25 -10.84
CA LEU A 447 -23.73 -10.73 -11.24
C LEU A 447 -24.59 -9.64 -11.90
N LEU A 448 -24.43 -8.39 -11.44
CA LEU A 448 -25.14 -7.21 -11.99
C LEU A 448 -24.47 -6.62 -13.24
N ARG A 449 -23.36 -7.21 -13.73
CA ARG A 449 -22.72 -6.73 -14.94
C ARG A 449 -23.61 -6.89 -16.17
N PRO A 450 -23.48 -6.05 -17.20
CA PRO A 450 -24.17 -6.24 -18.47
C PRO A 450 -23.82 -7.61 -19.06
N ARG A 451 -24.83 -8.33 -19.52
CA ARG A 451 -24.60 -9.56 -20.29
C ARG A 451 -24.09 -9.12 -21.67
N VAL A 452 -22.87 -9.47 -21.98
CA VAL A 452 -22.34 -9.33 -23.36
C VAL A 452 -22.96 -10.49 -24.14
N ASN A 453 -23.94 -10.17 -25.00
CA ASN A 453 -24.50 -11.11 -25.97
C ASN A 453 -23.49 -11.40 -27.07
#